data_389aeb39d9fc09170110c1928a44c33d
#
_entry.id   389aeb39d9fc09170110c1928a44c33d
#
_cell.length_a   1.000
_cell.length_b   1.000
_cell.length_c   1.000
_cell.angle_alpha   90.00
_cell.angle_beta   90.00
_cell.angle_gamma   90.00
#
_symmetry.space_group_name_H-M   'P 1'
#
loop_
_entity.id
_entity.type
_entity.pdbx_description
1 polymer ?
#
loop_
_entity_poly.entity_id
_entity_poly.type
_entity_poly.pdbx_seq_one_letter_code
_entity_poly.pdbx_strand_id
1 'polypeptide(L)'
;MKAIFISYNQALTDRINKLLDDNGVRGFTRWALTEGRGSNTGEPHYGTHAGPSMNSSVLAIVEDEKIPVLLEALREIDLLTEQQGSRAFVWDITAMM
;
A
#
# COMPACT_ATOMS: atom_id res chain seq x y z
N MET A 1 -13.74 2.99 -12.81
CA MET A 1 -12.46 3.36 -12.19
C MET A 1 -12.57 3.28 -10.67
N LYS A 2 -11.53 2.80 -10.06
CA LYS A 2 -11.46 2.68 -8.61
C LYS A 2 -10.19 3.32 -8.09
N ALA A 3 -10.25 3.83 -6.87
CA ALA A 3 -9.07 4.25 -6.15
C ALA A 3 -8.58 3.08 -5.29
N ILE A 4 -7.28 2.87 -5.26
CA ILE A 4 -6.66 1.96 -4.30
C ILE A 4 -5.63 2.74 -3.50
N PHE A 5 -5.76 2.69 -2.19
CA PHE A 5 -4.82 3.30 -1.26
C PHE A 5 -4.08 2.18 -0.55
N ILE A 6 -2.76 2.19 -0.65
CA ILE A 6 -1.91 1.15 -0.07
C ILE A 6 -1.02 1.80 0.97
N SER A 7 -1.11 1.32 2.22
CA SER A 7 -0.21 1.73 3.29
C SER A 7 0.68 0.53 3.62
N TYR A 8 1.99 0.73 3.64
CA TYR A 8 2.93 -0.37 3.76
C TYR A 8 4.20 0.08 4.48
N ASN A 9 4.93 -0.88 5.01
CA ASN A 9 6.24 -0.62 5.61
C ASN A 9 7.19 -0.14 4.51
N GLN A 10 7.94 0.91 4.79
CA GLN A 10 8.88 1.52 3.84
C GLN A 10 9.85 0.51 3.23
N ALA A 11 10.23 -0.52 3.98
CA ALA A 11 11.12 -1.56 3.49
C ALA A 11 10.54 -2.35 2.31
N LEU A 12 9.23 -2.28 2.10
CA LEU A 12 8.55 -2.99 1.01
C LEU A 12 8.43 -2.15 -0.27
N THR A 13 9.00 -0.95 -0.29
CA THR A 13 8.83 -0.02 -1.42
C THR A 13 9.17 -0.65 -2.76
N ASP A 14 10.30 -1.36 -2.85
CA ASP A 14 10.70 -2.00 -4.11
C ASP A 14 9.71 -3.07 -4.55
N ARG A 15 9.18 -3.85 -3.61
CA ARG A 15 8.16 -4.86 -3.93
C ARG A 15 6.86 -4.23 -4.39
N ILE A 16 6.45 -3.13 -3.75
CA ILE A 16 5.25 -2.40 -4.15
C ILE A 16 5.44 -1.80 -5.54
N ASN A 17 6.59 -1.20 -5.81
CA ASN A 17 6.88 -0.67 -7.15
C ASN A 17 6.80 -1.75 -8.22
N LYS A 18 7.39 -2.91 -7.94
CA LYS A 18 7.34 -4.04 -8.88
C LYS A 18 5.91 -4.51 -9.11
N LEU A 19 5.12 -4.60 -8.06
CA LEU A 19 3.72 -4.99 -8.16
C LEU A 19 2.94 -4.01 -9.04
N LEU A 20 3.13 -2.72 -8.86
CA LEU A 20 2.47 -1.70 -9.66
C LEU A 20 2.90 -1.81 -11.13
N ASP A 21 4.19 -1.93 -11.38
CA ASP A 21 4.73 -2.04 -12.74
C ASP A 21 4.24 -3.32 -13.44
N ASP A 22 4.29 -4.46 -12.74
CA ASP A 22 3.87 -5.75 -13.31
C ASP A 22 2.39 -5.76 -13.69
N ASN A 23 1.59 -4.91 -13.04
CA ASN A 23 0.16 -4.81 -13.31
C ASN A 23 -0.21 -3.61 -14.16
N GLY A 24 0.78 -2.95 -14.75
CA GLY A 24 0.54 -1.83 -15.67
C GLY A 24 0.03 -0.57 -15.00
N VAL A 25 0.23 -0.43 -13.71
CA VAL A 25 -0.17 0.78 -12.96
C VAL A 25 0.99 1.76 -12.99
N ARG A 26 0.97 2.68 -13.94
CA ARG A 26 2.04 3.64 -14.12
C ARG A 26 1.82 4.94 -13.36
N GLY A 27 0.56 5.36 -13.24
CA GLY A 27 0.21 6.60 -12.56
C GLY A 27 -0.15 6.35 -11.10
N PHE A 28 0.56 7.01 -10.20
CA PHE A 28 0.22 6.95 -8.77
C PHE A 28 0.84 8.15 -8.06
N THR A 29 0.32 8.44 -6.87
CA THR A 29 0.90 9.41 -5.95
C THR A 29 1.45 8.67 -4.75
N ARG A 30 2.67 8.98 -4.35
CA ARG A 30 3.31 8.36 -3.20
C ARG A 30 3.62 9.41 -2.13
N TRP A 31 3.33 9.06 -0.91
CA TRP A 31 3.84 9.74 0.26
C TRP A 31 4.96 8.87 0.82
N ALA A 32 6.19 9.36 0.75
CA ALA A 32 7.36 8.56 1.11
C ALA A 32 7.38 8.18 2.59
N LEU A 33 6.88 9.06 3.44
CA LEU A 33 6.85 8.83 4.89
C LEU A 33 5.46 9.12 5.42
N THR A 34 4.86 8.11 6.06
CA THR A 34 3.57 8.24 6.73
C THR A 34 3.64 7.53 8.07
N GLU A 35 2.85 7.97 9.03
CA GLU A 35 2.74 7.31 10.33
C GLU A 35 1.50 6.44 10.34
N GLY A 36 1.57 5.32 11.06
CA GLY A 36 0.42 4.46 11.16
C GLY A 36 0.64 3.30 12.11
N ARG A 37 -0.47 2.68 12.48
CA ARG A 37 -0.49 1.46 13.26
C ARG A 37 -1.39 0.47 12.51
N GLY A 38 -0.79 -0.64 12.06
CA GLY A 38 -1.49 -1.61 11.22
C GLY A 38 -2.53 -2.45 11.95
N SER A 39 -2.46 -2.51 13.29
CA SER A 39 -3.42 -3.25 14.09
C SER A 39 -3.42 -2.71 15.51
N ASN A 40 -4.42 -3.14 16.32
CA ASN A 40 -4.49 -2.73 17.72
C ASN A 40 -3.31 -3.20 18.56
N THR A 41 -2.66 -4.27 18.13
CA THR A 41 -1.52 -4.88 18.84
C THR A 41 -0.20 -4.70 18.12
N GLY A 42 -0.22 -4.09 16.93
CA GLY A 42 0.98 -3.85 16.15
C GLY A 42 1.78 -2.67 16.70
N GLU A 43 3.06 -2.66 16.41
CA GLU A 43 3.89 -1.54 16.77
C GLU A 43 3.54 -0.30 15.92
N PRO A 44 3.46 0.88 16.54
CA PRO A 44 3.24 2.12 15.77
C PRO A 44 4.43 2.45 14.88
N HIS A 45 4.15 2.91 13.66
CA HIS A 45 5.18 3.36 12.73
C HIS A 45 5.14 4.89 12.63
N TYR A 46 5.61 5.55 13.68
CA TYR A 46 5.56 7.01 13.78
C TYR A 46 6.88 7.70 13.44
N GLY A 47 7.88 6.93 13.01
CA GLY A 47 9.18 7.50 12.71
C GLY A 47 9.93 7.99 13.94
N THR A 48 9.63 7.44 15.12
CA THR A 48 10.29 7.78 16.38
C THR A 48 11.25 6.68 16.80
N HIS A 49 12.00 6.93 17.87
CA HIS A 49 12.93 5.91 18.40
C HIS A 49 12.24 4.65 18.88
N ALA A 50 10.97 4.72 19.23
CA ALA A 50 10.21 3.55 19.67
C ALA A 50 9.78 2.65 18.51
N GLY A 51 9.75 3.19 17.27
CA GLY A 51 9.40 2.43 16.08
C GLY A 51 10.55 2.45 15.08
N PRO A 52 11.25 1.34 14.90
CA PRO A 52 12.36 1.29 13.95
C PRO A 52 11.91 1.34 12.49
N SER A 53 10.62 1.13 12.24
CA SER A 53 10.06 1.05 10.89
C SER A 53 9.17 2.25 10.63
N MET A 54 9.17 2.70 9.37
CA MET A 54 8.32 3.80 8.91
C MET A 54 7.45 3.29 7.77
N ASN A 55 6.28 3.88 7.61
CA ASN A 55 5.36 3.55 6.53
C ASN A 55 5.51 4.51 5.36
N SER A 56 5.12 4.00 4.20
CA SER A 56 4.88 4.78 2.99
C SER A 56 3.47 4.51 2.52
N SER A 57 2.93 5.37 1.67
CA SER A 57 1.58 5.19 1.13
C SER A 57 1.55 5.52 -0.34
N VAL A 58 0.71 4.80 -1.07
CA VAL A 58 0.47 5.01 -2.50
C VAL A 58 -1.03 5.13 -2.73
N LEU A 59 -1.41 6.08 -3.54
CA LEU A 59 -2.76 6.20 -4.07
C LEU A 59 -2.71 6.08 -5.58
N ALA A 60 -3.45 5.15 -6.15
CA ALA A 60 -3.56 4.97 -7.59
C ALA A 60 -5.02 4.87 -7.98
N ILE A 61 -5.33 5.36 -9.18
CA ILE A 61 -6.65 5.23 -9.77
C ILE A 61 -6.50 4.25 -10.93
N VAL A 62 -7.26 3.15 -10.87
CA VAL A 62 -7.09 2.04 -11.80
C VAL A 62 -8.44 1.56 -12.33
N GLU A 63 -8.40 0.82 -13.41
CA GLU A 63 -9.58 0.17 -13.95
C GLU A 63 -10.05 -0.93 -12.99
N ASP A 64 -11.36 -1.14 -12.94
CA ASP A 64 -11.99 -2.06 -12.01
C ASP A 64 -11.39 -3.46 -12.06
N GLU A 65 -11.05 -3.95 -13.25
CA GLU A 65 -10.53 -5.30 -13.47
C GLU A 65 -9.17 -5.53 -12.82
N LYS A 66 -8.42 -4.47 -12.55
CA LYS A 66 -7.10 -4.59 -11.92
C LYS A 66 -7.19 -4.84 -10.42
N ILE A 67 -8.30 -4.52 -9.80
CA ILE A 67 -8.43 -4.58 -8.34
C ILE A 67 -8.24 -5.99 -7.78
N PRO A 68 -8.92 -7.03 -8.29
CA PRO A 68 -8.72 -8.38 -7.73
C PRO A 68 -7.27 -8.84 -7.82
N VAL A 69 -6.59 -8.55 -8.93
CA VAL A 69 -5.20 -8.96 -9.14
C VAL A 69 -4.28 -8.22 -8.18
N LEU A 70 -4.48 -6.92 -8.02
CA LEU A 70 -3.67 -6.10 -7.11
C LEU A 70 -3.84 -6.55 -5.67
N LEU A 71 -5.07 -6.79 -5.23
CA LEU A 71 -5.34 -7.23 -3.86
C LEU A 71 -4.71 -8.59 -3.58
N GLU A 72 -4.77 -9.51 -4.55
CA GLU A 72 -4.15 -10.82 -4.38
C GLU A 72 -2.63 -10.71 -4.26
N ALA A 73 -2.00 -9.91 -5.11
CA ALA A 73 -0.57 -9.70 -5.07
C ALA A 73 -0.14 -9.05 -3.74
N LEU A 74 -0.95 -8.12 -3.22
CA LEU A 74 -0.68 -7.50 -1.92
C LEU A 74 -0.81 -8.49 -0.78
N ARG A 75 -1.80 -9.40 -0.83
CA ARG A 75 -1.94 -10.46 0.16
C ARG A 75 -0.73 -11.38 0.19
N GLU A 76 -0.17 -11.70 -0.98
CA GLU A 76 1.04 -12.52 -1.06
C GLU A 76 2.22 -11.83 -0.39
N ILE A 77 2.39 -10.54 -0.63
CA ILE A 77 3.44 -9.77 0.04
C ILE A 77 3.24 -9.78 1.55
N ASP A 78 2.01 -9.58 2.00
CA ASP A 78 1.68 -9.53 3.42
C ASP A 78 1.94 -10.87 4.11
N LEU A 79 1.65 -11.98 3.45
CA LEU A 79 1.94 -13.32 3.98
C LEU A 79 3.44 -13.58 4.15
N LEU A 80 4.25 -13.07 3.23
CA LEU A 80 5.70 -13.25 3.28
C LEU A 80 6.38 -12.31 4.27
N THR A 81 5.72 -11.22 4.64
CA THR A 81 6.30 -10.17 5.46
C THR A 81 5.35 -9.73 6.57
N GLU A 82 4.73 -10.69 7.24
CA GLU A 82 3.63 -10.44 8.18
C GLU A 82 3.96 -9.47 9.32
N GLN A 83 5.23 -9.36 9.71
CA GLN A 83 5.63 -8.41 10.74
C GLN A 83 5.76 -6.98 10.21
N GLN A 84 5.82 -6.81 8.91
CA GLN A 84 5.97 -5.50 8.30
C GLN A 84 4.65 -4.84 7.95
N GLY A 85 3.60 -5.61 7.82
CA GLY A 85 2.24 -5.12 7.65
C GLY A 85 2.00 -4.28 6.39
N SER A 86 0.93 -4.59 5.70
CA SER A 86 0.42 -3.75 4.63
C SER A 86 -1.09 -3.75 4.68
N ARG A 87 -1.70 -2.67 4.20
CA ARG A 87 -3.15 -2.54 4.13
C ARG A 87 -3.50 -1.86 2.81
N ALA A 88 -4.60 -2.26 2.25
CA ALA A 88 -5.11 -1.63 1.03
C ALA A 88 -6.61 -1.41 1.18
N PHE A 89 -7.06 -0.25 0.70
CA PHE A 89 -8.46 0.13 0.73
C PHE A 89 -8.86 0.56 -0.67
N VAL A 90 -10.04 0.16 -1.09
CA VAL A 90 -10.54 0.40 -2.44
C VAL A 90 -11.91 1.05 -2.35
N TRP A 91 -12.14 2.07 -3.20
CA TRP A 91 -13.47 2.70 -3.31
C TRP A 91 -13.69 3.16 -4.74
N ASP A 92 -14.95 3.40 -5.05
CA ASP A 92 -15.35 3.86 -6.38
C ASP A 92 -14.99 5.33 -6.59
N ILE A 93 -14.56 5.66 -7.79
CA ILE A 93 -14.38 7.04 -8.20
C ILE A 93 -15.68 7.51 -8.85
N THR A 94 -16.30 8.52 -8.26
CA THR A 94 -17.57 9.06 -8.76
C THR A 94 -17.38 10.07 -9.86
N ALA A 95 -16.26 10.77 -9.87
CA ALA A 95 -15.94 11.76 -10.91
C ALA A 95 -14.44 12.00 -10.92
N MET A 96 -13.91 12.30 -12.11
CA MET A 96 -12.51 12.68 -12.25
C MET A 96 -12.38 13.59 -13.47
N MET A 97 -11.35 14.39 -13.49
CA MET A 97 -11.08 15.25 -14.65
C MET A 97 -9.94 14.70 -15.48
#